data_b1a992a0f05f96402bafb795471b6519
#
_entry.id   b1a992a0f05f96402bafb795471b6519
#
_cell.length_a   1.000
_cell.length_b   1.000
_cell.length_c   1.000
_cell.angle_alpha   90.00
_cell.angle_beta   90.00
_cell.angle_gamma   90.00
#
_symmetry.space_group_name_H-M   'P 1'
#
loop_
_entity.id
_entity.type
_entity.pdbx_description
1 polymer ?
#
loop_
_entity_poly.entity_id
_entity_poly.type
_entity_poly.pdbx_seq_one_letter_code
_entity_poly.pdbx_strand_id
1 'polypeptide(L)'
;MATSKEMTAGPALPLILKFTLPLLLGNLLQQTYSLVDAAIVGKFLGINALASVGASTSVVFLILGFCNGCCGGFGIPVAQKFGARDYSTMRSYVAVSLKLAAGMSVVIALLTCILCEDILRIMRTPENIFEGAYAYLLVTFIGVPCTFFYNLLSSIIRALGDSKTPFWFLLFAAVLNIILDLFCILVLGWGVAGAAIATVFSQGLSAVLCYIYMYRKFEILQGTPKERRFQSKLAKTLLYIGVPMGLQFSITAIGSIMLQSANNALGTACVAAFTSAMRIKMFFICTFESLGIAMATYSGQNYGAGKPERIWLGIKASALMMMIYAAFTFLLLMVGAKYFALIFVDPSETEILLDTELFLHVSCMFFPMLGLLCILRYTIQGVGFTNLAMFSGVAEMIARILVSIYAVPAFGFIAVCYGDPMAWIAADLFLVPAFIYVYRRLKKQVFTNSQVTQTVA
;
A
#
# COMPACT_ATOMS: atom_id res chain seq x y z
N MET A 1 -17.48 -3.56 24.07
CA MET A 1 -18.04 -3.63 22.72
C MET A 1 -17.16 -2.85 21.78
N ALA A 2 -16.49 -3.47 20.81
CA ALA A 2 -15.87 -2.77 19.72
C ALA A 2 -17.01 -2.28 18.81
N THR A 3 -17.37 -1.01 18.97
CA THR A 3 -18.40 -0.39 18.15
C THR A 3 -17.83 -0.15 16.76
N SER A 4 -18.41 -0.85 15.76
CA SER A 4 -18.23 -0.48 14.36
C SER A 4 -18.49 1.03 14.23
N LYS A 5 -17.52 1.79 13.74
CA LYS A 5 -17.64 3.25 13.66
C LYS A 5 -18.15 3.64 12.28
N GLU A 6 -19.42 3.98 12.19
CA GLU A 6 -19.99 4.55 10.98
C GLU A 6 -19.30 5.92 10.68
N MET A 7 -18.71 6.03 9.48
CA MET A 7 -18.17 7.30 8.97
C MET A 7 -19.22 8.11 8.19
N THR A 8 -20.49 7.71 8.29
CA THR A 8 -21.62 8.30 7.54
C THR A 8 -22.34 9.42 8.29
N ALA A 9 -21.91 9.74 9.53
CA ALA A 9 -22.47 10.79 10.37
C ALA A 9 -21.36 11.57 11.09
N GLY A 10 -21.65 12.81 11.50
CA GLY A 10 -20.69 13.70 12.18
C GLY A 10 -19.75 14.45 11.23
N PRO A 11 -18.90 15.35 11.75
CA PRO A 11 -17.98 16.15 10.95
C PRO A 11 -16.88 15.30 10.29
N ALA A 12 -16.59 15.55 8.99
CA ALA A 12 -15.68 14.73 8.19
C ALA A 12 -14.23 14.75 8.70
N LEU A 13 -13.71 15.95 9.04
CA LEU A 13 -12.32 16.14 9.42
C LEU A 13 -11.89 15.28 10.63
N PRO A 14 -12.56 15.35 11.81
CA PRO A 14 -12.16 14.53 12.96
C PRO A 14 -12.39 13.04 12.74
N LEU A 15 -13.38 12.64 11.92
CA LEU A 15 -13.60 11.23 11.59
C LEU A 15 -12.43 10.68 10.78
N ILE A 16 -12.04 11.38 9.72
CA ILE A 16 -10.94 10.97 8.84
C ILE A 16 -9.63 11.00 9.63
N LEU A 17 -9.35 12.06 10.40
CA LEU A 17 -8.12 12.18 11.19
C LEU A 17 -7.97 11.06 12.21
N LYS A 18 -9.04 10.78 12.98
CA LYS A 18 -9.02 9.68 13.98
C LYS A 18 -8.85 8.31 13.36
N PHE A 19 -9.29 8.13 12.11
CA PHE A 19 -9.11 6.89 11.38
C PHE A 19 -7.72 6.78 10.75
N THR A 20 -7.18 7.90 10.25
CA THR A 20 -5.85 7.99 9.61
C THR A 20 -4.71 7.75 10.61
N LEU A 21 -4.82 8.26 11.84
CA LEU A 21 -3.71 8.21 12.80
C LEU A 21 -3.23 6.79 13.11
N PRO A 22 -4.09 5.79 13.43
CA PRO A 22 -3.63 4.42 13.62
C PRO A 22 -3.04 3.79 12.34
N LEU A 23 -3.55 4.15 11.15
CA LEU A 23 -3.00 3.69 9.87
C LEU A 23 -1.60 4.24 9.65
N LEU A 24 -1.40 5.53 9.93
CA LEU A 24 -0.08 6.17 9.84
C LEU A 24 0.92 5.49 10.77
N LEU A 25 0.54 5.29 12.03
CA LEU A 25 1.39 4.60 13.00
C LEU A 25 1.72 3.17 12.54
N GLY A 26 0.76 2.47 11.93
CA GLY A 26 0.98 1.14 11.36
C GLY A 26 1.97 1.17 10.19
N ASN A 27 1.82 2.10 9.25
CA ASN A 27 2.72 2.23 8.12
C ASN A 27 4.14 2.63 8.56
N LEU A 28 4.27 3.56 9.51
CA LEU A 28 5.57 3.94 10.08
C LEU A 28 6.24 2.76 10.81
N LEU A 29 5.47 2.01 11.58
CA LEU A 29 5.94 0.79 12.23
C LEU A 29 6.43 -0.23 11.19
N GLN A 30 5.71 -0.39 10.09
CA GLN A 30 6.09 -1.30 9.00
C GLN A 30 7.42 -0.87 8.35
N GLN A 31 7.63 0.41 8.10
CA GLN A 31 8.91 0.91 7.59
C GLN A 31 10.04 0.67 8.60
N THR A 32 9.77 0.93 9.87
CA THR A 32 10.77 0.76 10.94
C THR A 32 11.19 -0.70 11.10
N TYR A 33 10.22 -1.63 11.18
CA TYR A 33 10.59 -3.04 11.35
C TYR A 33 11.32 -3.60 10.12
N SER A 34 10.99 -3.15 8.90
CA SER A 34 11.73 -3.55 7.70
C SER A 34 13.20 -3.09 7.72
N LEU A 35 13.48 -1.92 8.32
CA LEU A 35 14.86 -1.48 8.54
C LEU A 35 15.57 -2.32 9.59
N VAL A 36 14.87 -2.68 10.68
CA VAL A 36 15.41 -3.52 11.75
C VAL A 36 15.73 -4.92 11.22
N ASP A 37 14.83 -5.53 10.46
CA ASP A 37 15.04 -6.84 9.82
C ASP A 37 16.26 -6.82 8.90
N ALA A 38 16.38 -5.82 8.02
CA ALA A 38 17.56 -5.66 7.18
C ALA A 38 18.86 -5.46 8.00
N ALA A 39 18.78 -4.72 9.11
CA ALA A 39 19.92 -4.51 10.00
C ALA A 39 20.34 -5.81 10.72
N ILE A 40 19.38 -6.64 11.16
CA ILE A 40 19.63 -7.96 11.77
C ILE A 40 20.33 -8.87 10.75
N VAL A 41 19.77 -8.99 9.54
CA VAL A 41 20.36 -9.80 8.47
C VAL A 41 21.78 -9.34 8.14
N GLY A 42 21.97 -8.02 7.93
CA GLY A 42 23.28 -7.46 7.59
C GLY A 42 24.34 -7.66 8.70
N LYS A 43 23.95 -7.47 9.96
CA LYS A 43 24.85 -7.56 11.11
C LYS A 43 25.27 -9.00 11.43
N PHE A 44 24.33 -9.95 11.37
CA PHE A 44 24.57 -11.31 11.83
C PHE A 44 24.89 -12.31 10.72
N LEU A 45 24.43 -12.06 9.49
CA LEU A 45 24.67 -12.95 8.34
C LEU A 45 25.65 -12.35 7.31
N GLY A 46 25.99 -11.06 7.44
CA GLY A 46 26.97 -10.38 6.60
C GLY A 46 26.40 -9.77 5.30
N ILE A 47 27.30 -9.18 4.51
CA ILE A 47 26.94 -8.35 3.34
C ILE A 47 26.28 -9.16 2.23
N ASN A 48 26.72 -10.40 1.99
CA ASN A 48 26.12 -11.24 0.94
C ASN A 48 24.68 -11.62 1.24
N ALA A 49 24.37 -11.90 2.51
CA ALA A 49 23.00 -12.16 2.94
C ALA A 49 22.10 -10.93 2.79
N LEU A 50 22.60 -9.77 3.18
CA LEU A 50 21.88 -8.50 2.98
C LEU A 50 21.67 -8.21 1.49
N ALA A 51 22.66 -8.49 0.65
CA ALA A 51 22.55 -8.33 -0.80
C ALA A 51 21.52 -9.31 -1.41
N SER A 52 21.43 -10.54 -0.89
CA SER A 52 20.40 -11.53 -1.29
C SER A 52 18.99 -11.04 -1.01
N VAL A 53 18.74 -10.51 0.19
CA VAL A 53 17.44 -9.89 0.56
C VAL A 53 17.18 -8.65 -0.29
N GLY A 54 18.18 -7.81 -0.48
CA GLY A 54 18.07 -6.58 -1.29
C GLY A 54 17.70 -6.86 -2.75
N ALA A 55 18.35 -7.84 -3.38
CA ALA A 55 18.05 -8.27 -4.74
C ALA A 55 16.60 -8.78 -4.88
N SER A 56 16.07 -9.41 -3.83
CA SER A 56 14.71 -9.96 -3.80
C SER A 56 13.62 -8.90 -3.63
N THR A 57 13.96 -7.71 -3.10
CA THR A 57 12.98 -6.69 -2.66
C THR A 57 12.04 -6.24 -3.77
N SER A 58 12.52 -6.03 -4.98
CA SER A 58 11.70 -5.57 -6.11
C SER A 58 10.63 -6.58 -6.50
N VAL A 59 10.97 -7.87 -6.51
CA VAL A 59 10.02 -8.96 -6.83
C VAL A 59 9.00 -9.12 -5.71
N VAL A 60 9.46 -9.09 -4.46
CA VAL A 60 8.58 -9.14 -3.29
C VAL A 60 7.58 -7.99 -3.34
N PHE A 61 8.05 -6.77 -3.63
CA PHE A 61 7.17 -5.60 -3.75
C PHE A 61 6.15 -5.75 -4.89
N LEU A 62 6.56 -6.29 -6.05
CA LEU A 62 5.67 -6.52 -7.19
C LEU A 62 4.53 -7.50 -6.82
N ILE A 63 4.87 -8.63 -6.20
CA ILE A 63 3.92 -9.72 -5.91
C ILE A 63 3.08 -9.39 -4.68
N LEU A 64 3.71 -9.00 -3.57
CA LEU A 64 2.98 -8.65 -2.35
C LEU A 64 2.22 -7.34 -2.49
N GLY A 65 2.70 -6.39 -3.31
CA GLY A 65 1.98 -5.18 -3.69
C GLY A 65 0.67 -5.50 -4.44
N PHE A 66 0.74 -6.43 -5.40
CA PHE A 66 -0.47 -6.95 -6.07
C PHE A 66 -1.45 -7.56 -5.07
N CYS A 67 -0.97 -8.43 -4.18
CA CYS A 67 -1.79 -9.05 -3.15
C CYS A 67 -2.46 -8.02 -2.23
N ASN A 68 -1.69 -7.02 -1.77
CA ASN A 68 -2.17 -5.94 -0.91
C ASN A 68 -3.24 -5.09 -1.62
N GLY A 69 -3.02 -4.74 -2.88
CA GLY A 69 -4.00 -4.04 -3.70
C GLY A 69 -5.31 -4.82 -3.87
N CYS A 70 -5.23 -6.13 -4.16
CA CYS A 70 -6.41 -7.00 -4.24
C CYS A 70 -7.18 -7.04 -2.91
N CYS A 71 -6.47 -7.17 -1.79
CA CYS A 71 -7.07 -7.17 -0.45
C CYS A 71 -7.78 -5.84 -0.13
N GLY A 72 -7.15 -4.71 -0.48
CA GLY A 72 -7.76 -3.39 -0.38
C GLY A 72 -9.05 -3.29 -1.19
N GLY A 73 -9.02 -3.78 -2.44
CA GLY A 73 -10.16 -3.81 -3.33
C GLY A 73 -11.31 -4.69 -2.82
N PHE A 74 -11.01 -5.82 -2.20
CA PHE A 74 -12.04 -6.68 -1.59
C PHE A 74 -12.73 -6.04 -0.39
N GLY A 75 -12.06 -5.11 0.30
CA GLY A 75 -12.66 -4.32 1.37
C GLY A 75 -13.68 -3.28 0.90
N ILE A 76 -13.61 -2.83 -0.36
CA ILE A 76 -14.49 -1.77 -0.87
C ILE A 76 -15.97 -2.15 -0.87
N PRO A 77 -16.42 -3.29 -1.45
CA PRO A 77 -17.82 -3.70 -1.39
C PRO A 77 -18.30 -3.92 0.05
N VAL A 78 -17.42 -4.38 0.94
CA VAL A 78 -17.73 -4.53 2.37
C VAL A 78 -18.02 -3.16 2.99
N ALA A 79 -17.18 -2.14 2.75
CA ALA A 79 -17.39 -0.78 3.23
C ALA A 79 -18.66 -0.14 2.68
N GLN A 80 -18.94 -0.35 1.38
CA GLN A 80 -20.14 0.15 0.73
C GLN A 80 -21.42 -0.48 1.33
N LYS A 81 -21.43 -1.80 1.52
CA LYS A 81 -22.59 -2.50 2.10
C LYS A 81 -22.76 -2.20 3.59
N PHE A 82 -21.67 -2.00 4.30
CA PHE A 82 -21.71 -1.51 5.68
C PHE A 82 -22.35 -0.12 5.76
N GLY A 83 -21.93 0.82 4.91
CA GLY A 83 -22.51 2.16 4.83
C GLY A 83 -23.98 2.16 4.42
N ALA A 84 -24.40 1.24 3.55
CA ALA A 84 -25.79 1.03 3.15
C ALA A 84 -26.63 0.32 4.23
N ARG A 85 -26.05 -0.14 5.33
CA ARG A 85 -26.68 -0.98 6.37
C ARG A 85 -27.23 -2.31 5.83
N ASP A 86 -26.77 -2.76 4.66
CA ASP A 86 -27.10 -4.06 4.07
C ASP A 86 -26.12 -5.13 4.61
N TYR A 87 -26.33 -5.49 5.88
CA TYR A 87 -25.44 -6.39 6.60
C TYR A 87 -25.46 -7.82 6.05
N SER A 88 -26.56 -8.27 5.49
CA SER A 88 -26.67 -9.61 4.90
C SER A 88 -25.78 -9.75 3.67
N THR A 89 -25.86 -8.81 2.73
CA THR A 89 -24.97 -8.81 1.55
C THR A 89 -23.53 -8.54 1.96
N MET A 90 -23.28 -7.69 2.96
CA MET A 90 -21.93 -7.43 3.50
C MET A 90 -21.28 -8.73 4.00
N ARG A 91 -21.99 -9.54 4.81
CA ARG A 91 -21.49 -10.84 5.30
C ARG A 91 -21.21 -11.81 4.15
N SER A 92 -22.06 -11.80 3.13
CA SER A 92 -21.83 -12.60 1.93
C SER A 92 -20.54 -12.16 1.18
N TYR A 93 -20.28 -10.86 1.05
CA TYR A 93 -19.02 -10.35 0.49
C TYR A 93 -17.81 -10.79 1.32
N VAL A 94 -17.88 -10.69 2.65
CA VAL A 94 -16.80 -11.16 3.54
C VAL A 94 -16.54 -12.65 3.34
N ALA A 95 -17.58 -13.49 3.33
CA ALA A 95 -17.42 -14.92 3.14
C ALA A 95 -16.84 -15.30 1.76
N VAL A 96 -17.27 -14.62 0.70
CA VAL A 96 -16.77 -14.85 -0.66
C VAL A 96 -15.33 -14.34 -0.78
N SER A 97 -14.99 -13.19 -0.19
CA SER A 97 -13.61 -12.64 -0.24
C SER A 97 -12.61 -13.57 0.45
N LEU A 98 -12.96 -14.18 1.58
CA LEU A 98 -12.11 -15.18 2.26
C LEU A 98 -11.85 -16.40 1.38
N LYS A 99 -12.87 -16.91 0.67
CA LYS A 99 -12.71 -18.05 -0.25
C LYS A 99 -11.90 -17.70 -1.48
N LEU A 100 -12.11 -16.51 -2.05
CA LEU A 100 -11.31 -16.00 -3.16
C LEU A 100 -9.85 -15.81 -2.73
N ALA A 101 -9.62 -15.26 -1.55
CA ALA A 101 -8.29 -15.09 -1.00
C ALA A 101 -7.56 -16.43 -0.86
N ALA A 102 -8.24 -17.47 -0.36
CA ALA A 102 -7.68 -18.82 -0.27
C ALA A 102 -7.27 -19.34 -1.64
N GLY A 103 -8.15 -19.28 -2.64
CA GLY A 103 -7.85 -19.74 -4.00
C GLY A 103 -6.76 -18.91 -4.66
N MET A 104 -6.87 -17.58 -4.66
CA MET A 104 -5.90 -16.68 -5.30
C MET A 104 -4.51 -16.78 -4.66
N SER A 105 -4.43 -16.78 -3.34
CA SER A 105 -3.13 -16.84 -2.64
C SER A 105 -2.39 -18.16 -2.89
N VAL A 106 -3.10 -19.27 -2.95
CA VAL A 106 -2.52 -20.57 -3.31
C VAL A 106 -2.03 -20.58 -4.76
N VAL A 107 -2.84 -20.07 -5.70
CA VAL A 107 -2.42 -20.00 -7.11
C VAL A 107 -1.20 -19.10 -7.27
N ILE A 108 -1.19 -17.92 -6.64
CA ILE A 108 -0.03 -17.02 -6.69
C ILE A 108 1.19 -17.68 -6.08
N ALA A 109 1.07 -18.30 -4.89
CA ALA A 109 2.18 -19.00 -4.23
C ALA A 109 2.75 -20.11 -5.12
N LEU A 110 1.90 -20.96 -5.70
CA LEU A 110 2.34 -22.03 -6.58
C LEU A 110 3.07 -21.49 -7.83
N LEU A 111 2.47 -20.51 -8.52
CA LEU A 111 3.07 -19.92 -9.71
C LEU A 111 4.43 -19.27 -9.39
N THR A 112 4.50 -18.50 -8.31
CA THR A 112 5.74 -17.81 -7.93
C THR A 112 6.81 -18.76 -7.42
N CYS A 113 6.45 -19.84 -6.71
CA CYS A 113 7.40 -20.88 -6.31
C CYS A 113 7.97 -21.61 -7.53
N ILE A 114 7.13 -22.00 -8.50
CA ILE A 114 7.57 -22.68 -9.73
C ILE A 114 8.50 -21.78 -10.55
N LEU A 115 8.18 -20.48 -10.67
CA LEU A 115 8.94 -19.52 -11.46
C LEU A 115 10.08 -18.85 -10.67
N CYS A 116 10.32 -19.22 -9.40
CA CYS A 116 11.26 -18.51 -8.53
C CYS A 116 12.68 -18.45 -9.10
N GLU A 117 13.18 -19.56 -9.62
CA GLU A 117 14.50 -19.65 -10.25
C GLU A 117 14.56 -18.80 -11.54
N ASP A 118 13.56 -18.92 -12.40
CA ASP A 118 13.50 -18.17 -13.67
C ASP A 118 13.43 -16.66 -13.43
N ILE A 119 12.70 -16.23 -12.41
CA ILE A 119 12.61 -14.82 -12.01
C ILE A 119 14.01 -14.29 -11.62
N LEU A 120 14.75 -15.03 -10.78
CA LEU A 120 16.11 -14.62 -10.39
C LEU A 120 17.09 -14.62 -11.56
N ARG A 121 16.99 -15.57 -12.49
CA ARG A 121 17.80 -15.61 -13.72
C ARG A 121 17.50 -14.43 -14.64
N ILE A 122 16.22 -14.09 -14.84
CA ILE A 122 15.78 -12.91 -15.63
C ILE A 122 16.32 -11.62 -14.98
N MET A 123 16.34 -11.54 -13.66
CA MET A 123 16.92 -10.41 -12.93
C MET A 123 18.44 -10.34 -12.98
N ARG A 124 19.12 -11.34 -13.57
CA ARG A 124 20.57 -11.46 -13.64
C ARG A 124 21.21 -11.37 -12.24
N THR A 125 20.61 -12.08 -11.26
CA THR A 125 21.10 -12.13 -9.89
C THR A 125 22.51 -12.77 -9.90
N PRO A 126 23.52 -12.14 -9.29
CA PRO A 126 24.88 -12.69 -9.22
C PRO A 126 24.94 -14.04 -8.52
N GLU A 127 25.79 -14.95 -9.00
CA GLU A 127 25.87 -16.33 -8.48
C GLU A 127 26.23 -16.40 -6.99
N ASN A 128 27.05 -15.49 -6.51
CA ASN A 128 27.47 -15.44 -5.10
C ASN A 128 26.35 -15.13 -4.10
N ILE A 129 25.21 -14.59 -4.57
CA ILE A 129 24.03 -14.29 -3.74
C ILE A 129 22.79 -15.05 -4.19
N PHE A 130 22.89 -15.84 -5.27
CA PHE A 130 21.74 -16.50 -5.89
C PHE A 130 21.03 -17.46 -4.96
N GLU A 131 21.79 -18.35 -4.31
CA GLU A 131 21.24 -19.36 -3.39
C GLU A 131 20.52 -18.72 -2.18
N GLY A 132 21.09 -17.65 -1.60
CA GLY A 132 20.46 -16.90 -0.52
C GLY A 132 19.18 -16.19 -0.96
N ALA A 133 19.19 -15.56 -2.15
CA ALA A 133 18.03 -14.91 -2.72
C ALA A 133 16.93 -15.92 -3.07
N TYR A 134 17.29 -17.08 -3.62
CA TYR A 134 16.35 -18.16 -3.92
C TYR A 134 15.68 -18.68 -2.64
N ALA A 135 16.46 -19.00 -1.61
CA ALA A 135 15.92 -19.48 -0.35
C ALA A 135 14.99 -18.47 0.31
N TYR A 136 15.35 -17.19 0.31
CA TYR A 136 14.52 -16.11 0.84
C TYR A 136 13.21 -15.95 0.08
N LEU A 137 13.27 -15.88 -1.26
CA LEU A 137 12.09 -15.72 -2.12
C LEU A 137 11.18 -16.93 -2.05
N LEU A 138 11.72 -18.13 -2.09
CA LEU A 138 10.92 -19.36 -2.02
C LEU A 138 10.08 -19.41 -0.74
N VAL A 139 10.69 -19.15 0.41
CA VAL A 139 9.98 -19.08 1.70
C VAL A 139 8.93 -17.96 1.70
N THR A 140 9.28 -16.78 1.19
CA THR A 140 8.35 -15.65 1.07
C THR A 140 7.14 -16.01 0.19
N PHE A 141 7.36 -16.71 -0.92
CA PHE A 141 6.29 -17.13 -1.83
C PHE A 141 5.39 -18.22 -1.26
N ILE A 142 5.96 -19.18 -0.54
CA ILE A 142 5.19 -20.15 0.25
C ILE A 142 4.34 -19.42 1.30
N GLY A 143 4.83 -18.31 1.84
CA GLY A 143 4.16 -17.48 2.83
C GLY A 143 3.09 -16.53 2.28
N VAL A 144 2.93 -16.39 0.95
CA VAL A 144 1.92 -15.51 0.33
C VAL A 144 0.52 -15.70 0.92
N PRO A 145 0.02 -16.93 1.19
CA PRO A 145 -1.29 -17.10 1.82
C PRO A 145 -1.40 -16.41 3.18
N CYS A 146 -0.38 -16.50 4.02
CA CYS A 146 -0.36 -15.86 5.35
C CYS A 146 -0.48 -14.33 5.23
N THR A 147 0.34 -13.75 4.37
CA THR A 147 0.35 -12.32 4.09
C THR A 147 -0.97 -11.85 3.48
N PHE A 148 -1.51 -12.60 2.52
CA PHE A 148 -2.77 -12.28 1.86
C PHE A 148 -3.94 -12.28 2.85
N PHE A 149 -4.04 -13.33 3.69
CA PHE A 149 -5.10 -13.41 4.70
C PHE A 149 -4.99 -12.29 5.74
N TYR A 150 -3.79 -11.98 6.24
CA TYR A 150 -3.59 -10.88 7.17
C TYR A 150 -4.06 -9.54 6.57
N ASN A 151 -3.64 -9.23 5.33
CA ASN A 151 -4.00 -7.99 4.65
C ASN A 151 -5.52 -7.92 4.35
N LEU A 152 -6.13 -9.04 3.95
CA LEU A 152 -7.57 -9.09 3.72
C LEU A 152 -8.37 -8.84 5.00
N LEU A 153 -8.04 -9.54 6.09
CA LEU A 153 -8.72 -9.36 7.37
C LEU A 153 -8.56 -7.94 7.91
N SER A 154 -7.36 -7.38 7.79
CA SER A 154 -7.10 -5.97 8.12
C SER A 154 -7.95 -5.02 7.27
N SER A 155 -8.10 -5.31 5.97
CA SER A 155 -8.93 -4.51 5.05
C SER A 155 -10.42 -4.60 5.41
N ILE A 156 -10.93 -5.78 5.75
CA ILE A 156 -12.32 -5.98 6.20
C ILE A 156 -12.58 -5.21 7.50
N ILE A 157 -11.71 -5.30 8.49
CA ILE A 157 -11.86 -4.58 9.77
C ILE A 157 -11.84 -3.06 9.54
N ARG A 158 -10.95 -2.57 8.67
CA ARG A 158 -10.94 -1.15 8.26
C ARG A 158 -12.25 -0.75 7.56
N ALA A 159 -12.79 -1.61 6.70
CA ALA A 159 -14.07 -1.36 6.02
C ALA A 159 -15.24 -1.16 7.00
N LEU A 160 -15.18 -1.80 8.18
CA LEU A 160 -16.13 -1.63 9.29
C LEU A 160 -15.85 -0.39 10.17
N GLY A 161 -14.88 0.45 9.79
CA GLY A 161 -14.54 1.69 10.48
C GLY A 161 -13.57 1.55 11.66
N ASP A 162 -12.92 0.39 11.81
CA ASP A 162 -11.90 0.17 12.84
C ASP A 162 -10.49 0.12 12.22
N SER A 163 -9.71 1.18 12.42
CA SER A 163 -8.29 1.25 12.02
C SER A 163 -7.33 0.91 13.15
N LYS A 164 -7.81 0.86 14.41
CA LYS A 164 -6.95 0.62 15.58
C LYS A 164 -6.59 -0.85 15.72
N THR A 165 -7.55 -1.74 15.51
CA THR A 165 -7.34 -3.18 15.66
C THR A 165 -6.27 -3.72 14.71
N PRO A 166 -6.27 -3.42 13.39
CA PRO A 166 -5.19 -3.83 12.51
C PRO A 166 -3.81 -3.31 12.95
N PHE A 167 -3.73 -2.11 13.49
CA PHE A 167 -2.48 -1.57 14.03
C PHE A 167 -1.92 -2.43 15.18
N TRP A 168 -2.74 -2.83 16.14
CA TRP A 168 -2.28 -3.66 17.26
C TRP A 168 -1.81 -5.05 16.82
N PHE A 169 -2.48 -5.65 15.83
CA PHE A 169 -2.02 -6.91 15.25
C PHE A 169 -0.72 -6.77 14.46
N LEU A 170 -0.54 -5.62 13.77
CA LEU A 170 0.71 -5.33 13.09
C LEU A 170 1.85 -5.13 14.08
N LEU A 171 1.62 -4.41 15.19
CA LEU A 171 2.59 -4.22 16.26
C LEU A 171 2.99 -5.57 16.88
N PHE A 172 2.02 -6.43 17.15
CA PHE A 172 2.28 -7.79 17.63
C PHE A 172 3.12 -8.60 16.64
N ALA A 173 2.76 -8.55 15.34
CA ALA A 173 3.51 -9.22 14.29
C ALA A 173 4.95 -8.72 14.20
N ALA A 174 5.17 -7.39 14.26
CA ALA A 174 6.49 -6.79 14.18
C ALA A 174 7.39 -7.19 15.36
N VAL A 175 6.87 -7.14 16.58
CA VAL A 175 7.62 -7.55 17.78
C VAL A 175 7.96 -9.06 17.72
N LEU A 176 6.99 -9.89 17.36
CA LEU A 176 7.18 -11.33 17.21
C LEU A 176 8.19 -11.65 16.11
N ASN A 177 8.13 -10.95 14.99
CA ASN A 177 9.08 -11.11 13.89
C ASN A 177 10.52 -10.85 14.34
N ILE A 178 10.79 -9.71 15.02
CA ILE A 178 12.13 -9.39 15.53
C ILE A 178 12.66 -10.49 16.46
N ILE A 179 11.82 -11.00 17.36
CA ILE A 179 12.20 -12.09 18.28
C ILE A 179 12.53 -13.36 17.50
N LEU A 180 11.69 -13.70 16.52
CA LEU A 180 11.88 -14.90 15.70
C LEU A 180 13.06 -14.77 14.73
N ASP A 181 13.34 -13.59 14.19
CA ASP A 181 14.52 -13.34 13.37
C ASP A 181 15.79 -13.66 14.15
N LEU A 182 15.92 -13.11 15.34
CA LEU A 182 17.06 -13.39 16.22
C LEU A 182 17.13 -14.87 16.58
N PHE A 183 16.02 -15.52 16.88
CA PHE A 183 15.97 -16.94 17.21
C PHE A 183 16.35 -17.82 16.01
N CYS A 184 15.74 -17.59 14.83
CA CYS A 184 16.00 -18.40 13.64
C CYS A 184 17.43 -18.21 13.10
N ILE A 185 17.96 -16.98 13.20
CA ILE A 185 19.31 -16.68 12.70
C ILE A 185 20.39 -17.11 13.70
N LEU A 186 20.27 -16.76 15.00
CA LEU A 186 21.34 -16.95 15.97
C LEU A 186 21.31 -18.31 16.66
N VAL A 187 20.10 -18.87 16.92
CA VAL A 187 19.95 -20.12 17.64
C VAL A 187 19.84 -21.32 16.68
N LEU A 188 19.00 -21.18 15.65
CA LEU A 188 18.78 -22.28 14.70
C LEU A 188 19.75 -22.27 13.51
N GLY A 189 20.45 -21.16 13.24
CA GLY A 189 21.42 -21.05 12.15
C GLY A 189 20.80 -21.18 10.75
N TRP A 190 19.52 -20.83 10.57
CA TRP A 190 18.81 -20.99 9.30
C TRP A 190 19.13 -19.90 8.26
N GLY A 191 20.08 -19.03 8.55
CA GLY A 191 20.54 -17.99 7.61
C GLY A 191 19.43 -17.07 7.11
N VAL A 192 19.49 -16.72 5.83
CA VAL A 192 18.53 -15.78 5.20
C VAL A 192 17.12 -16.35 5.13
N ALA A 193 16.99 -17.68 4.95
CA ALA A 193 15.69 -18.36 4.98
C ALA A 193 15.00 -18.20 6.34
N GLY A 194 15.78 -18.15 7.44
CA GLY A 194 15.28 -17.95 8.80
C GLY A 194 14.54 -16.62 8.96
N ALA A 195 15.05 -15.53 8.40
CA ALA A 195 14.38 -14.24 8.40
C ALA A 195 13.04 -14.28 7.63
N ALA A 196 13.01 -14.93 6.46
CA ALA A 196 11.76 -15.09 5.71
C ALA A 196 10.73 -15.94 6.48
N ILE A 197 11.17 -17.04 7.13
CA ILE A 197 10.30 -17.89 7.96
C ILE A 197 9.73 -17.13 9.14
N ALA A 198 10.54 -16.33 9.83
CA ALA A 198 10.10 -15.48 10.94
C ALA A 198 9.01 -14.50 10.52
N THR A 199 9.19 -13.84 9.36
CA THR A 199 8.21 -12.93 8.78
C THR A 199 6.90 -13.63 8.44
N VAL A 200 6.97 -14.76 7.73
CA VAL A 200 5.78 -15.56 7.32
C VAL A 200 5.01 -16.07 8.54
N PHE A 201 5.73 -16.61 9.52
CA PHE A 201 5.12 -17.13 10.74
C PHE A 201 4.42 -16.03 11.55
N SER A 202 5.09 -14.89 11.74
CA SER A 202 4.54 -13.74 12.47
C SER A 202 3.26 -13.19 11.81
N GLN A 203 3.26 -13.09 10.49
CA GLN A 203 2.09 -12.67 9.74
C GLN A 203 0.97 -13.72 9.77
N GLY A 204 1.32 -15.01 9.65
CA GLY A 204 0.35 -16.10 9.73
C GLY A 204 -0.33 -16.18 11.09
N LEU A 205 0.43 -16.08 12.17
CA LEU A 205 -0.14 -16.04 13.53
C LEU A 205 -1.02 -14.80 13.73
N SER A 206 -0.58 -13.64 13.27
CA SER A 206 -1.38 -12.42 13.32
C SER A 206 -2.67 -12.51 12.49
N ALA A 207 -2.64 -13.19 11.35
CA ALA A 207 -3.84 -13.47 10.55
C ALA A 207 -4.84 -14.33 11.33
N VAL A 208 -4.39 -15.41 11.98
CA VAL A 208 -5.23 -16.27 12.80
C VAL A 208 -5.84 -15.50 13.97
N LEU A 209 -5.04 -14.73 14.70
CA LEU A 209 -5.51 -13.92 15.82
C LEU A 209 -6.51 -12.84 15.37
N CYS A 210 -6.23 -12.19 14.24
CA CYS A 210 -7.09 -11.20 13.63
C CYS A 210 -8.45 -11.81 13.22
N TYR A 211 -8.44 -13.02 12.64
CA TYR A 211 -9.65 -13.77 12.28
C TYR A 211 -10.49 -14.09 13.51
N ILE A 212 -9.88 -14.66 14.56
CA ILE A 212 -10.57 -14.99 15.82
C ILE A 212 -11.17 -13.73 16.45
N TYR A 213 -10.38 -12.65 16.50
CA TYR A 213 -10.85 -11.36 17.03
C TYR A 213 -12.04 -10.82 16.23
N MET A 214 -11.93 -10.83 14.90
CA MET A 214 -12.96 -10.31 14.01
C MET A 214 -14.31 -11.00 14.26
N TYR A 215 -14.34 -12.34 14.32
CA TYR A 215 -15.58 -13.09 14.53
C TYR A 215 -16.12 -13.04 15.97
N ARG A 216 -15.24 -12.84 16.98
CA ARG A 216 -15.67 -12.72 18.38
C ARG A 216 -16.19 -11.33 18.74
N LYS A 217 -15.60 -10.28 18.14
CA LYS A 217 -15.88 -8.89 18.52
C LYS A 217 -16.94 -8.22 17.64
N PHE A 218 -17.04 -8.57 16.38
CA PHE A 218 -18.01 -7.98 15.45
C PHE A 218 -19.20 -8.92 15.27
N GLU A 219 -20.18 -8.83 16.16
CA GLU A 219 -21.44 -9.60 16.07
C GLU A 219 -22.13 -9.42 14.71
N ILE A 220 -21.94 -8.24 14.10
CA ILE A 220 -22.47 -7.91 12.77
C ILE A 220 -21.96 -8.86 11.67
N LEU A 221 -20.83 -9.56 11.87
CA LEU A 221 -20.25 -10.55 10.95
C LEU A 221 -20.77 -11.97 11.20
N GLN A 222 -21.51 -12.19 12.29
CA GLN A 222 -22.12 -13.47 12.57
C GLN A 222 -23.30 -13.68 11.62
N GLY A 223 -23.11 -14.53 10.63
CA GLY A 223 -24.08 -14.76 9.55
C GLY A 223 -24.61 -16.17 9.50
N THR A 224 -25.72 -16.32 8.78
CA THR A 224 -26.38 -17.61 8.53
C THR A 224 -25.54 -18.48 7.56
N PRO A 225 -25.73 -19.82 7.57
CA PRO A 225 -25.07 -20.70 6.61
C PRO A 225 -25.34 -20.34 5.15
N LYS A 226 -26.49 -19.72 4.85
CA LYS A 226 -26.87 -19.28 3.50
C LYS A 226 -25.97 -18.12 3.02
N GLU A 227 -25.63 -17.17 3.90
CA GLU A 227 -24.76 -16.03 3.61
C GLU A 227 -23.30 -16.45 3.41
N ARG A 228 -22.91 -17.61 3.95
CA ARG A 228 -21.56 -18.17 3.80
C ARG A 228 -21.35 -18.96 2.52
N ARG A 229 -22.38 -19.19 1.70
CA ARG A 229 -22.25 -19.90 0.42
C ARG A 229 -21.46 -19.05 -0.59
N PHE A 230 -20.69 -19.73 -1.44
CA PHE A 230 -20.00 -19.06 -2.54
C PHE A 230 -21.02 -18.58 -3.57
N GLN A 231 -20.91 -17.31 -3.95
CA GLN A 231 -21.81 -16.68 -4.92
C GLN A 231 -20.94 -16.08 -6.04
N SER A 232 -21.00 -16.68 -7.24
CA SER A 232 -20.19 -16.28 -8.41
C SER A 232 -20.42 -14.81 -8.79
N LYS A 233 -21.62 -14.26 -8.59
CA LYS A 233 -21.90 -12.85 -8.88
C LYS A 233 -21.09 -11.91 -7.97
N LEU A 234 -21.00 -12.21 -6.67
CA LEU A 234 -20.22 -11.43 -5.72
C LEU A 234 -18.71 -11.61 -5.96
N ALA A 235 -18.29 -12.84 -6.31
CA ALA A 235 -16.92 -13.13 -6.67
C ALA A 235 -16.46 -12.31 -7.89
N LYS A 236 -17.29 -12.24 -8.95
CA LYS A 236 -17.00 -11.38 -10.12
C LYS A 236 -16.85 -9.92 -9.74
N THR A 237 -17.71 -9.40 -8.86
CA THR A 237 -17.62 -8.01 -8.38
C THR A 237 -16.32 -7.77 -7.60
N LEU A 238 -15.94 -8.69 -6.70
CA LEU A 238 -14.70 -8.60 -5.93
C LEU A 238 -13.48 -8.61 -6.85
N LEU A 239 -13.44 -9.52 -7.84
CA LEU A 239 -12.34 -9.58 -8.82
C LEU A 239 -12.29 -8.33 -9.70
N TYR A 240 -13.44 -7.83 -10.15
CA TYR A 240 -13.53 -6.61 -10.97
C TYR A 240 -13.01 -5.36 -10.24
N ILE A 241 -13.14 -5.32 -8.91
CA ILE A 241 -12.63 -4.23 -8.07
C ILE A 241 -11.20 -4.49 -7.61
N GLY A 242 -10.90 -5.70 -7.15
CA GLY A 242 -9.63 -6.03 -6.51
C GLY A 242 -8.47 -6.17 -7.50
N VAL A 243 -8.69 -6.86 -8.63
CA VAL A 243 -7.60 -7.10 -9.60
C VAL A 243 -7.04 -5.80 -10.17
N PRO A 244 -7.85 -4.81 -10.62
CA PRO A 244 -7.31 -3.53 -11.05
C PRO A 244 -6.52 -2.78 -9.98
N MET A 245 -6.93 -2.88 -8.69
CA MET A 245 -6.16 -2.29 -7.60
C MET A 245 -4.82 -3.01 -7.38
N GLY A 246 -4.79 -4.32 -7.48
CA GLY A 246 -3.55 -5.09 -7.45
C GLY A 246 -2.62 -4.72 -8.61
N LEU A 247 -3.15 -4.69 -9.83
CA LEU A 247 -2.40 -4.31 -11.04
C LEU A 247 -1.86 -2.89 -10.95
N GLN A 248 -2.57 -1.95 -10.34
CA GLN A 248 -2.09 -0.60 -10.13
C GLN A 248 -0.77 -0.58 -9.37
N PHE A 249 -0.65 -1.32 -8.26
CA PHE A 249 0.61 -1.43 -7.50
C PHE A 249 1.74 -2.01 -8.36
N SER A 250 1.46 -3.07 -9.11
CA SER A 250 2.45 -3.69 -9.99
C SER A 250 2.91 -2.75 -11.12
N ILE A 251 1.98 -2.02 -11.73
CA ILE A 251 2.27 -1.05 -12.81
C ILE A 251 3.13 0.10 -12.27
N THR A 252 2.78 0.62 -11.09
CA THR A 252 3.58 1.69 -10.46
C THR A 252 4.98 1.19 -10.10
N ALA A 253 5.12 -0.07 -9.64
CA ALA A 253 6.41 -0.69 -9.35
C ALA A 253 7.29 -0.80 -10.61
N ILE A 254 6.74 -1.17 -11.76
CA ILE A 254 7.48 -1.23 -13.03
C ILE A 254 8.07 0.15 -13.37
N GLY A 255 7.27 1.21 -13.25
CA GLY A 255 7.75 2.58 -13.47
C GLY A 255 8.91 2.96 -12.54
N SER A 256 8.82 2.58 -11.27
CA SER A 256 9.90 2.84 -10.29
C SER A 256 11.17 2.06 -10.59
N ILE A 257 11.05 0.81 -11.04
CA ILE A 257 12.20 -0.02 -11.47
C ILE A 257 12.90 0.61 -12.68
N MET A 258 12.16 1.15 -13.64
CA MET A 258 12.74 1.82 -14.81
C MET A 258 13.52 3.07 -14.41
N LEU A 259 12.98 3.89 -13.50
CA LEU A 259 13.66 5.08 -12.99
C LEU A 259 14.94 4.70 -12.22
N GLN A 260 14.87 3.67 -11.37
CA GLN A 260 16.03 3.16 -10.64
C GLN A 260 17.09 2.61 -11.58
N SER A 261 16.71 1.89 -12.65
CA SER A 261 17.63 1.38 -13.65
C SER A 261 18.37 2.51 -14.37
N ALA A 262 17.65 3.58 -14.75
CA ALA A 262 18.27 4.77 -15.34
C ALA A 262 19.22 5.48 -14.37
N ASN A 263 18.86 5.57 -13.08
CA ASN A 263 19.75 6.12 -12.05
C ASN A 263 21.01 5.27 -11.86
N ASN A 264 20.90 3.95 -11.91
CA ASN A 264 22.03 3.04 -11.77
C ASN A 264 23.11 3.25 -12.88
N ALA A 265 22.68 3.68 -14.06
CA ALA A 265 23.59 3.99 -15.16
C ALA A 265 24.42 5.27 -14.94
N LEU A 266 24.04 6.13 -13.98
CA LEU A 266 24.76 7.37 -13.65
C LEU A 266 25.96 7.15 -12.72
N GLY A 267 26.11 5.96 -12.14
CA GLY A 267 27.24 5.61 -11.27
C GLY A 267 26.88 5.45 -9.79
N THR A 268 27.87 4.99 -9.02
CA THR A 268 27.67 4.53 -7.63
C THR A 268 27.27 5.65 -6.67
N ALA A 269 27.77 6.87 -6.86
CA ALA A 269 27.42 8.03 -6.04
C ALA A 269 25.92 8.37 -6.16
N CYS A 270 25.40 8.44 -7.41
CA CYS A 270 23.98 8.67 -7.67
C CYS A 270 23.09 7.54 -7.11
N VAL A 271 23.53 6.29 -7.18
CA VAL A 271 22.82 5.15 -6.60
C VAL A 271 22.74 5.26 -5.08
N ALA A 272 23.84 5.62 -4.42
CA ALA A 272 23.86 5.81 -2.98
C ALA A 272 22.98 6.97 -2.53
N ALA A 273 23.06 8.11 -3.23
CA ALA A 273 22.23 9.28 -2.97
C ALA A 273 20.72 8.97 -3.13
N PHE A 274 20.33 8.38 -4.27
CA PHE A 274 18.95 7.99 -4.54
C PHE A 274 18.41 7.00 -3.49
N THR A 275 19.19 5.97 -3.14
CA THR A 275 18.77 4.97 -2.16
C THR A 275 18.55 5.57 -0.78
N SER A 276 19.46 6.43 -0.33
CA SER A 276 19.37 7.14 0.95
C SER A 276 18.17 8.07 0.98
N ALA A 277 18.00 8.87 -0.07
CA ALA A 277 16.87 9.78 -0.21
C ALA A 277 15.53 9.06 -0.26
N MET A 278 15.44 7.93 -0.99
CA MET A 278 14.22 7.12 -1.06
C MET A 278 13.82 6.56 0.31
N ARG A 279 14.75 6.07 1.11
CA ARG A 279 14.47 5.60 2.47
C ARG A 279 13.89 6.70 3.35
N ILE A 280 14.46 7.90 3.32
CA ILE A 280 13.98 9.06 4.06
C ILE A 280 12.59 9.46 3.57
N LYS A 281 12.41 9.59 2.24
CA LYS A 281 11.16 9.98 1.60
C LYS A 281 10.00 9.05 1.97
N MET A 282 10.23 7.73 2.08
CA MET A 282 9.19 6.75 2.39
C MET A 282 8.51 7.01 3.74
N PHE A 283 9.23 7.50 4.75
CA PHE A 283 8.63 7.89 6.03
C PHE A 283 7.62 9.03 5.88
N PHE A 284 7.92 10.01 5.01
CA PHE A 284 7.00 11.13 4.76
C PHE A 284 5.81 10.71 3.90
N ILE A 285 6.02 9.83 2.93
CA ILE A 285 4.94 9.31 2.06
C ILE A 285 3.89 8.51 2.84
N CYS A 286 4.24 7.81 3.91
CA CYS A 286 3.32 7.04 4.75
C CYS A 286 2.09 7.84 5.19
N THR A 287 2.22 9.14 5.43
CA THR A 287 1.08 10.01 5.81
C THR A 287 0.09 10.17 4.66
N PHE A 288 0.58 10.39 3.45
CA PHE A 288 -0.25 10.55 2.24
C PHE A 288 -1.02 9.26 1.93
N GLU A 289 -0.34 8.11 1.99
CA GLU A 289 -0.97 6.80 1.78
C GLU A 289 -2.01 6.47 2.85
N SER A 290 -1.70 6.74 4.12
CA SER A 290 -2.61 6.48 5.24
C SER A 290 -3.90 7.28 5.12
N LEU A 291 -3.79 8.55 4.73
CA LEU A 291 -4.95 9.41 4.49
C LEU A 291 -5.73 8.95 3.24
N GLY A 292 -5.03 8.49 2.20
CA GLY A 292 -5.64 7.87 1.05
C GLY A 292 -6.50 6.66 1.43
N ILE A 293 -5.94 5.70 2.17
CA ILE A 293 -6.67 4.51 2.65
C ILE A 293 -7.89 4.92 3.50
N ALA A 294 -7.76 5.94 4.36
CA ALA A 294 -8.87 6.47 5.12
C ALA A 294 -9.97 7.04 4.20
N MET A 295 -9.59 7.73 3.12
CA MET A 295 -10.53 8.25 2.13
C MET A 295 -11.23 7.15 1.34
N ALA A 296 -10.57 6.03 1.03
CA ALA A 296 -11.24 4.89 0.38
C ALA A 296 -12.36 4.33 1.27
N THR A 297 -12.09 4.14 2.56
CA THR A 297 -13.09 3.65 3.53
C THR A 297 -14.22 4.67 3.72
N TYR A 298 -13.87 5.95 3.94
CA TYR A 298 -14.83 7.03 4.12
C TYR A 298 -15.75 7.18 2.90
N SER A 299 -15.17 7.21 1.70
CA SER A 299 -15.92 7.35 0.45
C SER A 299 -16.79 6.12 0.17
N GLY A 300 -16.27 4.91 0.43
CA GLY A 300 -17.02 3.67 0.27
C GLY A 300 -18.26 3.61 1.17
N GLN A 301 -18.11 3.92 2.45
CA GLN A 301 -19.25 3.94 3.38
C GLN A 301 -20.28 5.03 3.02
N ASN A 302 -19.83 6.24 2.67
CA ASN A 302 -20.75 7.32 2.30
C ASN A 302 -21.41 7.09 0.93
N TYR A 303 -20.73 6.42 0.00
CA TYR A 303 -21.33 5.97 -1.25
C TYR A 303 -22.44 4.95 -0.99
N GLY A 304 -22.17 3.93 -0.18
CA GLY A 304 -23.17 2.95 0.22
C GLY A 304 -24.37 3.56 0.94
N ALA A 305 -24.14 4.60 1.75
CA ALA A 305 -25.19 5.35 2.44
C ALA A 305 -25.97 6.33 1.53
N GLY A 306 -25.63 6.44 0.24
CA GLY A 306 -26.27 7.37 -0.69
C GLY A 306 -25.99 8.85 -0.39
N LYS A 307 -24.84 9.17 0.22
CA LYS A 307 -24.47 10.51 0.67
C LYS A 307 -23.27 11.10 -0.11
N PRO A 308 -23.41 11.40 -1.44
CA PRO A 308 -22.29 11.89 -2.25
C PRO A 308 -21.74 13.24 -1.77
N GLU A 309 -22.58 14.08 -1.16
CA GLU A 309 -22.17 15.37 -0.62
C GLU A 309 -21.15 15.23 0.50
N ARG A 310 -21.28 14.16 1.30
CA ARG A 310 -20.28 13.86 2.35
C ARG A 310 -18.93 13.44 1.77
N ILE A 311 -18.93 12.77 0.62
CA ILE A 311 -17.68 12.43 -0.09
C ILE A 311 -16.94 13.73 -0.44
N TRP A 312 -17.65 14.74 -0.94
CA TRP A 312 -17.07 16.04 -1.24
C TRP A 312 -16.53 16.76 0.01
N LEU A 313 -17.26 16.71 1.12
CA LEU A 313 -16.79 17.25 2.41
C LEU A 313 -15.53 16.53 2.90
N GLY A 314 -15.46 15.21 2.71
CA GLY A 314 -14.27 14.41 3.01
C GLY A 314 -13.07 14.84 2.19
N ILE A 315 -13.24 15.07 0.89
CA ILE A 315 -12.16 15.56 0.01
C ILE A 315 -11.66 16.93 0.49
N LYS A 316 -12.55 17.87 0.79
CA LYS A 316 -12.14 19.18 1.32
C LYS A 316 -11.36 19.06 2.63
N ALA A 317 -11.85 18.24 3.56
CA ALA A 317 -11.18 18.00 4.83
C ALA A 317 -9.81 17.36 4.66
N SER A 318 -9.71 16.36 3.77
CA SER A 318 -8.45 15.67 3.48
C SER A 318 -7.48 16.58 2.73
N ALA A 319 -7.95 17.40 1.78
CA ALA A 319 -7.11 18.38 1.08
C ALA A 319 -6.50 19.38 2.07
N LEU A 320 -7.30 19.89 3.02
CA LEU A 320 -6.78 20.77 4.07
C LEU A 320 -5.70 20.09 4.91
N MET A 321 -5.94 18.86 5.38
CA MET A 321 -4.96 18.09 6.16
C MET A 321 -3.67 17.86 5.36
N MET A 322 -3.79 17.50 4.07
CA MET A 322 -2.65 17.28 3.19
C MET A 322 -1.84 18.54 2.94
N MET A 323 -2.51 19.67 2.71
CA MET A 323 -1.81 20.96 2.50
C MET A 323 -1.03 21.39 3.75
N ILE A 324 -1.63 21.22 4.94
CA ILE A 324 -0.94 21.51 6.22
C ILE A 324 0.27 20.58 6.37
N TYR A 325 0.10 19.28 6.11
CA TYR A 325 1.20 18.31 6.21
C TYR A 325 2.29 18.57 5.16
N ALA A 326 1.91 18.87 3.91
CA ALA A 326 2.86 19.19 2.85
C ALA A 326 3.66 20.47 3.17
N ALA A 327 3.01 21.51 3.70
CA ALA A 327 3.69 22.72 4.15
C ALA A 327 4.65 22.43 5.33
N PHE A 328 4.22 21.64 6.30
CA PHE A 328 5.06 21.22 7.42
C PHE A 328 6.30 20.43 6.94
N THR A 329 6.10 19.43 6.08
CA THR A 329 7.20 18.61 5.56
C THR A 329 8.12 19.40 4.61
N PHE A 330 7.58 20.34 3.84
CA PHE A 330 8.36 21.26 3.04
C PHE A 330 9.32 22.08 3.90
N LEU A 331 8.82 22.75 4.94
CA LEU A 331 9.65 23.53 5.86
C LEU A 331 10.69 22.64 6.58
N LEU A 332 10.24 21.47 7.04
CA LEU A 332 11.11 20.52 7.75
C LEU A 332 12.27 20.03 6.85
N LEU A 333 11.97 19.65 5.60
CA LEU A 333 12.99 19.14 4.67
C LEU A 333 13.84 20.25 4.07
N MET A 334 13.32 21.45 3.82
CA MET A 334 14.14 22.57 3.34
C MET A 334 15.24 22.96 4.32
N VAL A 335 15.02 22.78 5.63
CA VAL A 335 16.01 23.09 6.67
C VAL A 335 16.76 21.84 7.13
N GLY A 336 16.07 20.70 7.18
CA GLY A 336 16.54 19.49 7.83
C GLY A 336 17.06 18.39 6.93
N ALA A 337 16.93 18.48 5.59
CA ALA A 337 17.27 17.39 4.67
C ALA A 337 18.71 16.87 4.86
N LYS A 338 19.67 17.76 5.07
CA LYS A 338 21.06 17.42 5.36
C LYS A 338 21.19 16.54 6.61
N TYR A 339 20.48 16.88 7.70
CA TYR A 339 20.53 16.11 8.94
C TYR A 339 19.89 14.72 8.79
N PHE A 340 18.82 14.61 8.02
CA PHE A 340 18.24 13.31 7.69
C PHE A 340 19.17 12.48 6.80
N ALA A 341 19.87 13.11 5.84
CA ALA A 341 20.84 12.45 4.98
C ALA A 341 22.00 11.86 5.78
N LEU A 342 22.50 12.57 6.79
CA LEU A 342 23.59 12.12 7.69
C LEU A 342 23.25 10.85 8.50
N ILE A 343 21.98 10.44 8.57
CA ILE A 343 21.59 9.15 9.18
C ILE A 343 22.06 7.96 8.33
N PHE A 344 22.18 8.15 7.00
CA PHE A 344 22.47 7.09 6.04
C PHE A 344 23.77 7.27 5.28
N VAL A 345 24.33 8.48 5.26
CA VAL A 345 25.50 8.86 4.47
C VAL A 345 26.58 9.41 5.40
N ASP A 346 27.82 8.98 5.18
CA ASP A 346 28.97 9.48 5.95
C ASP A 346 29.21 10.97 5.66
N PRO A 347 29.54 11.78 6.68
CA PRO A 347 29.83 13.22 6.50
C PRO A 347 30.94 13.53 5.52
N SER A 348 31.85 12.59 5.27
CA SER A 348 32.97 12.73 4.31
C SER A 348 32.51 12.68 2.85
N GLU A 349 31.35 12.02 2.57
CA GLU A 349 30.80 11.81 1.23
C GLU A 349 29.94 13.02 0.79
N THR A 350 30.58 14.16 0.57
CA THR A 350 29.91 15.46 0.34
C THR A 350 29.02 15.45 -0.90
N GLU A 351 29.43 14.79 -1.99
CA GLU A 351 28.67 14.70 -3.23
C GLU A 351 27.35 13.93 -3.00
N ILE A 352 27.42 12.77 -2.34
CA ILE A 352 26.25 11.93 -2.02
C ILE A 352 25.29 12.69 -1.09
N LEU A 353 25.81 13.45 -0.13
CA LEU A 353 24.99 14.27 0.76
C LEU A 353 24.23 15.36 -0.01
N LEU A 354 24.91 16.10 -0.90
CA LEU A 354 24.29 17.16 -1.71
C LEU A 354 23.20 16.59 -2.65
N ASP A 355 23.48 15.48 -3.30
CA ASP A 355 22.51 14.82 -4.17
C ASP A 355 21.31 14.27 -3.40
N THR A 356 21.53 13.71 -2.21
CA THR A 356 20.45 13.26 -1.31
C THR A 356 19.58 14.45 -0.88
N GLU A 357 20.20 15.57 -0.50
CA GLU A 357 19.52 16.81 -0.12
C GLU A 357 18.71 17.37 -1.29
N LEU A 358 19.31 17.46 -2.49
CA LEU A 358 18.64 17.90 -3.72
C LEU A 358 17.39 17.06 -4.01
N PHE A 359 17.52 15.73 -3.94
CA PHE A 359 16.39 14.83 -4.17
C PHE A 359 15.24 15.06 -3.19
N LEU A 360 15.55 15.26 -1.91
CA LEU A 360 14.55 15.53 -0.88
C LEU A 360 13.88 16.89 -1.07
N HIS A 361 14.65 17.93 -1.41
CA HIS A 361 14.14 19.26 -1.70
C HIS A 361 13.18 19.25 -2.89
N VAL A 362 13.59 18.64 -4.01
CA VAL A 362 12.71 18.51 -5.17
C VAL A 362 11.46 17.72 -4.82
N SER A 363 11.57 16.58 -4.14
CA SER A 363 10.43 15.75 -3.79
C SER A 363 9.42 16.49 -2.92
N CYS A 364 9.85 17.22 -1.88
CA CYS A 364 8.95 17.90 -0.95
C CYS A 364 8.20 19.08 -1.60
N MET A 365 8.76 19.73 -2.61
CA MET A 365 8.06 20.77 -3.40
C MET A 365 6.80 20.22 -4.09
N PHE A 366 6.83 18.95 -4.48
CA PHE A 366 5.72 18.29 -5.19
C PHE A 366 4.83 17.41 -4.31
N PHE A 367 5.04 17.37 -3.00
CA PHE A 367 4.14 16.66 -2.07
C PHE A 367 2.67 17.10 -2.14
N PRO A 368 2.31 18.37 -2.44
CA PRO A 368 0.92 18.73 -2.71
C PRO A 368 0.30 17.93 -3.86
N MET A 369 1.06 17.63 -4.93
CA MET A 369 0.60 16.80 -6.06
C MET A 369 0.39 15.35 -5.60
N LEU A 370 1.34 14.78 -4.87
CA LEU A 370 1.17 13.45 -4.26
C LEU A 370 -0.07 13.39 -3.35
N GLY A 371 -0.31 14.44 -2.57
CA GLY A 371 -1.48 14.54 -1.71
C GLY A 371 -2.79 14.51 -2.50
N LEU A 372 -2.88 15.30 -3.58
CA LEU A 372 -4.03 15.35 -4.47
C LEU A 372 -4.26 13.99 -5.12
N LEU A 373 -3.21 13.40 -5.67
CA LEU A 373 -3.21 12.05 -6.25
C LEU A 373 -3.79 11.02 -5.27
N CYS A 374 -3.28 10.95 -4.04
CA CYS A 374 -3.76 10.01 -3.04
C CYS A 374 -5.25 10.22 -2.72
N ILE A 375 -5.67 11.46 -2.47
CA ILE A 375 -7.08 11.75 -2.15
C ILE A 375 -8.01 11.33 -3.28
N LEU A 376 -7.72 11.73 -4.51
CA LEU A 376 -8.59 11.46 -5.66
C LEU A 376 -8.61 9.98 -6.03
N ARG A 377 -7.44 9.35 -6.11
CA ARG A 377 -7.29 7.93 -6.45
C ARG A 377 -8.08 7.04 -5.49
N TYR A 378 -7.81 7.18 -4.20
CA TYR A 378 -8.45 6.35 -3.18
C TYR A 378 -9.94 6.66 -3.02
N THR A 379 -10.38 7.91 -3.28
CA THR A 379 -11.81 8.25 -3.34
C THR A 379 -12.50 7.54 -4.51
N ILE A 380 -11.92 7.57 -5.71
CA ILE A 380 -12.42 6.89 -6.90
C ILE A 380 -12.48 5.37 -6.66
N GLN A 381 -11.45 4.80 -6.04
CA GLN A 381 -11.42 3.39 -5.63
C GLN A 381 -12.55 3.07 -4.64
N GLY A 382 -12.71 3.86 -3.58
CA GLY A 382 -13.73 3.65 -2.54
C GLY A 382 -15.15 3.65 -3.09
N VAL A 383 -15.41 4.42 -4.13
CA VAL A 383 -16.70 4.43 -4.85
C VAL A 383 -16.85 3.23 -5.80
N GLY A 384 -15.77 2.49 -6.10
CA GLY A 384 -15.80 1.27 -6.91
C GLY A 384 -15.35 1.45 -8.38
N PHE A 385 -14.88 2.63 -8.78
CA PHE A 385 -14.33 2.87 -10.13
C PHE A 385 -12.84 2.55 -10.21
N THR A 386 -12.44 1.36 -9.76
CA THR A 386 -11.02 0.96 -9.61
C THR A 386 -10.25 0.91 -10.91
N ASN A 387 -10.92 0.63 -12.04
CA ASN A 387 -10.29 0.69 -13.37
C ASN A 387 -9.76 2.09 -13.69
N LEU A 388 -10.52 3.16 -13.36
CA LEU A 388 -10.03 4.53 -13.55
C LEU A 388 -8.80 4.81 -12.68
N ALA A 389 -8.82 4.35 -11.44
CA ALA A 389 -7.66 4.50 -10.56
C ALA A 389 -6.43 3.71 -11.07
N MET A 390 -6.64 2.53 -11.67
CA MET A 390 -5.55 1.76 -12.31
C MET A 390 -4.90 2.54 -13.45
N PHE A 391 -5.68 3.21 -14.29
CA PHE A 391 -5.14 4.00 -15.40
C PHE A 391 -4.29 5.19 -14.91
N SER A 392 -4.53 5.73 -13.72
CA SER A 392 -3.62 6.72 -13.15
C SER A 392 -2.23 6.13 -12.87
N GLY A 393 -2.16 4.86 -12.44
CA GLY A 393 -0.89 4.14 -12.30
C GLY A 393 -0.17 3.94 -13.64
N VAL A 394 -0.91 3.73 -14.73
CA VAL A 394 -0.35 3.68 -16.10
C VAL A 394 0.24 5.05 -16.47
N ALA A 395 -0.44 6.15 -16.17
CA ALA A 395 0.07 7.50 -16.43
C ALA A 395 1.38 7.77 -15.65
N GLU A 396 1.44 7.35 -14.36
CA GLU A 396 2.69 7.42 -13.57
C GLU A 396 3.83 6.61 -14.20
N MET A 397 3.54 5.37 -14.60
CA MET A 397 4.53 4.50 -15.23
C MET A 397 5.08 5.12 -16.51
N ILE A 398 4.21 5.60 -17.39
CA ILE A 398 4.60 6.25 -18.65
C ILE A 398 5.48 7.47 -18.35
N ALA A 399 5.09 8.32 -17.42
CA ALA A 399 5.87 9.51 -17.07
C ALA A 399 7.27 9.14 -16.56
N ARG A 400 7.40 8.14 -15.67
CA ARG A 400 8.71 7.67 -15.20
C ARG A 400 9.55 7.08 -16.33
N ILE A 401 8.96 6.31 -17.25
CA ILE A 401 9.66 5.76 -18.41
C ILE A 401 10.16 6.88 -19.32
N LEU A 402 9.33 7.90 -19.61
CA LEU A 402 9.74 9.03 -20.44
C LEU A 402 10.88 9.82 -19.79
N VAL A 403 10.80 10.10 -18.49
CA VAL A 403 11.90 10.73 -17.75
C VAL A 403 13.16 9.88 -17.82
N SER A 404 13.06 8.57 -17.59
CA SER A 404 14.20 7.64 -17.61
C SER A 404 14.90 7.58 -18.95
N ILE A 405 14.14 7.58 -20.06
CA ILE A 405 14.71 7.41 -21.40
C ILE A 405 15.22 8.73 -21.98
N TYR A 406 14.51 9.84 -21.76
CA TYR A 406 14.83 11.10 -22.42
C TYR A 406 15.50 12.13 -21.49
N ALA A 407 15.02 12.28 -20.27
CA ALA A 407 15.51 13.32 -19.38
C ALA A 407 16.80 12.90 -18.62
N VAL A 408 16.88 11.66 -18.14
CA VAL A 408 18.04 11.19 -17.39
C VAL A 408 19.34 11.21 -18.22
N PRO A 409 19.36 10.77 -19.49
CA PRO A 409 20.56 10.89 -20.33
C PRO A 409 21.01 12.34 -20.60
N ALA A 410 20.05 13.29 -20.62
CA ALA A 410 20.33 14.69 -20.92
C ALA A 410 20.74 15.52 -19.69
N PHE A 411 20.15 15.25 -18.53
CA PHE A 411 20.24 16.08 -17.32
C PHE A 411 20.80 15.33 -16.10
N GLY A 412 21.14 14.04 -16.23
CA GLY A 412 21.73 13.25 -15.16
C GLY A 412 20.82 13.10 -13.92
N PHE A 413 21.41 13.18 -12.73
CA PHE A 413 20.74 12.97 -11.45
C PHE A 413 19.61 13.97 -11.18
N ILE A 414 19.70 15.19 -11.67
CA ILE A 414 18.61 16.17 -11.56
C ILE A 414 17.32 15.63 -12.17
N ALA A 415 17.39 15.00 -13.34
CA ALA A 415 16.22 14.39 -13.97
C ALA A 415 15.64 13.24 -13.13
N VAL A 416 16.48 12.45 -12.46
CA VAL A 416 16.04 11.40 -11.53
C VAL A 416 15.24 12.00 -10.39
N CYS A 417 15.65 13.15 -9.83
CA CYS A 417 14.90 13.85 -8.78
C CYS A 417 13.49 14.24 -9.22
N TYR A 418 13.28 14.55 -10.50
CA TYR A 418 11.97 14.89 -11.07
C TYR A 418 11.14 13.67 -11.51
N GLY A 419 11.68 12.44 -11.47
CA GLY A 419 10.99 11.24 -11.92
C GLY A 419 9.66 10.99 -11.23
N ASP A 420 9.62 11.03 -9.91
CA ASP A 420 8.39 10.89 -9.13
C ASP A 420 7.47 12.12 -9.23
N PRO A 421 7.96 13.37 -9.11
CA PRO A 421 7.15 14.56 -9.34
C PRO A 421 6.40 14.56 -10.67
N MET A 422 7.06 14.24 -11.77
CA MET A 422 6.44 14.16 -13.09
C MET A 422 5.38 13.05 -13.16
N ALA A 423 5.61 11.93 -12.50
CA ALA A 423 4.64 10.85 -12.39
C ALA A 423 3.38 11.29 -11.63
N TRP A 424 3.53 12.02 -10.52
CA TRP A 424 2.40 12.52 -9.75
C TRP A 424 1.59 13.54 -10.53
N ILE A 425 2.23 14.47 -11.24
CA ILE A 425 1.56 15.43 -12.11
C ILE A 425 0.80 14.71 -13.23
N ALA A 426 1.41 13.74 -13.91
CA ALA A 426 0.76 12.97 -14.96
C ALA A 426 -0.48 12.21 -14.46
N ALA A 427 -0.38 11.63 -13.26
CA ALA A 427 -1.52 10.98 -12.64
C ALA A 427 -2.64 11.96 -12.27
N ASP A 428 -2.31 13.14 -11.75
CA ASP A 428 -3.30 14.17 -11.38
C ASP A 428 -4.01 14.74 -12.61
N LEU A 429 -3.30 14.94 -13.71
CA LEU A 429 -3.90 15.36 -14.99
C LEU A 429 -4.96 14.37 -15.48
N PHE A 430 -4.81 13.07 -15.17
CA PHE A 430 -5.81 12.06 -15.44
C PHE A 430 -6.89 11.98 -14.35
N LEU A 431 -6.50 12.02 -13.07
CA LEU A 431 -7.40 11.79 -11.93
C LEU A 431 -8.41 12.93 -11.73
N VAL A 432 -8.04 14.18 -11.98
CA VAL A 432 -8.95 15.32 -11.81
C VAL A 432 -10.15 15.21 -12.75
N PRO A 433 -10.01 15.05 -14.08
CA PRO A 433 -11.15 14.80 -14.96
C PRO A 433 -11.93 13.53 -14.62
N ALA A 434 -11.22 12.43 -14.29
CA ALA A 434 -11.84 11.18 -13.90
C ALA A 434 -12.72 11.34 -12.65
N PHE A 435 -12.24 12.08 -11.64
CA PHE A 435 -13.01 12.37 -10.45
C PHE A 435 -14.25 13.23 -10.74
N ILE A 436 -14.12 14.26 -11.56
CA ILE A 436 -15.26 15.10 -11.96
C ILE A 436 -16.33 14.25 -12.66
N TYR A 437 -15.93 13.35 -13.55
CA TYR A 437 -16.83 12.41 -14.21
C TYR A 437 -17.56 11.51 -13.20
N VAL A 438 -16.80 10.86 -12.30
CA VAL A 438 -17.35 9.97 -11.27
C VAL A 438 -18.32 10.73 -10.37
N TYR A 439 -17.93 11.92 -9.89
CA TYR A 439 -18.75 12.71 -8.97
C TYR A 439 -20.07 13.17 -9.61
N ARG A 440 -20.04 13.61 -10.87
CA ARG A 440 -21.25 13.95 -11.63
C ARG A 440 -22.18 12.76 -11.80
N ARG A 441 -21.63 11.58 -12.05
CA ARG A 441 -22.40 10.34 -12.15
C ARG A 441 -23.06 9.94 -10.82
N LEU A 442 -22.36 10.12 -9.70
CA LEU A 442 -22.91 9.87 -8.36
C LEU A 442 -24.10 10.77 -8.05
N LYS A 443 -23.98 12.06 -8.33
CA LYS A 443 -25.09 13.01 -8.12
C LYS A 443 -26.34 12.63 -8.94
N LYS A 444 -26.16 12.24 -10.19
CA LYS A 444 -27.27 11.81 -11.04
C LYS A 444 -27.99 10.56 -10.47
N GLN A 445 -27.26 9.56 -9.99
CA GLN A 445 -27.82 8.34 -9.43
C GLN A 445 -28.69 8.63 -8.18
N VAL A 446 -28.22 9.49 -7.29
CA VAL A 446 -28.99 9.88 -6.08
C VAL A 446 -30.26 10.64 -6.46
N PHE A 447 -30.17 11.54 -7.43
CA PHE A 447 -31.33 12.32 -7.89
C PHE A 447 -32.41 11.41 -8.51
N THR A 448 -32.02 10.45 -9.33
CA THR A 448 -32.96 9.49 -9.95
C THR A 448 -33.64 8.62 -8.91
N ASN A 449 -32.89 8.12 -7.91
CA ASN A 449 -33.46 7.29 -6.84
C ASN A 449 -34.42 8.07 -5.94
N SER A 450 -34.16 9.34 -5.67
CA SER A 450 -35.08 10.19 -4.87
C SER A 450 -36.37 10.49 -5.60
N GLN A 451 -36.36 10.67 -6.93
CA GLN A 451 -37.58 10.85 -7.73
C GLN A 451 -38.43 9.57 -7.77
N VAL A 452 -37.83 8.39 -7.94
CA VAL A 452 -38.53 7.11 -7.94
C VAL A 452 -39.21 6.87 -6.58
N THR A 453 -38.58 7.23 -5.48
CA THR A 453 -39.17 7.06 -4.12
C THR A 453 -40.33 8.04 -3.89
N GLN A 454 -40.30 9.25 -4.47
CA GLN A 454 -41.40 10.22 -4.38
C GLN A 454 -42.60 9.88 -5.29
N THR A 455 -42.36 9.11 -6.36
CA THR A 455 -43.43 8.71 -7.29
C THR A 455 -44.17 7.45 -6.82
N VAL A 456 -43.59 6.70 -5.87
CA VAL A 456 -44.14 5.44 -5.31
C VAL A 456 -44.77 5.66 -3.92
N ALA A 457 -44.54 6.83 -3.30
CA ALA A 457 -45.20 7.25 -2.04
C ALA A 457 -46.41 8.16 -2.33
#